data_0b1e7cab30ddfe35a69d07329fe25a6d
#
_entry.id   0b1e7cab30ddfe35a69d07329fe25a6d
#
_cell.length_a   1.000
_cell.length_b   1.000
_cell.length_c   1.000
_cell.angle_alpha   90.00
_cell.angle_beta   90.00
_cell.angle_gamma   90.00
#
_symmetry.space_group_name_H-M   'P 1'
#
loop_
_entity.id
_entity.type
_entity.pdbx_description
1 polymer ?
#
loop_
_entity_poly.entity_id
_entity_poly.type
_entity_poly.pdbx_seq_one_letter_code
_entity_poly.pdbx_strand_id
1 'polypeptide(L)'
;MAIKQRRLRPSASSRWIACPGSVKLCAQVPQRPSGEAAQRGTAIHALAETCYQLDTDPMKFVGEEMEGVTLDADDCQMALDYLNEIWQIEGVTERMNVEYPVKYQSKEYIQVGGTADLVGYSMLSGTVHVVDLKTGKGYVSEDSTQLKIYALAYTQGMSRDWIKEFQLTIVQPYSGEPRTLVMPAADMWEWEEKVLRPAMIATQLDEPPLYMSESACQWCDAKTICPKQQQQFDVVAKQQDITKLDKEEIAEVMKTLTPDQISAILDKANHVEKFIEAVKEHALQSMEKDGMVLQGWQLQPKRATRKWLDGDKAADKLAELGLTRIQIFDTTLITPAAAEKLLPKENRVILDDLTVKISSGLTLARDRGLSQ
;
A
#
# COMPACT_ATOMS: atom_id res chain seq x y z
N MET A 1 -11.34 -12.38 -34.41
CA MET A 1 -11.64 -11.50 -33.24
C MET A 1 -10.32 -11.13 -32.58
N ALA A 2 -10.03 -9.85 -32.46
CA ALA A 2 -8.82 -9.43 -31.74
C ALA A 2 -8.97 -9.81 -30.25
N ILE A 3 -8.06 -10.63 -29.74
CA ILE A 3 -8.04 -11.01 -28.33
C ILE A 3 -7.82 -9.70 -27.55
N LYS A 4 -8.80 -9.30 -26.76
CA LYS A 4 -8.68 -8.10 -25.90
C LYS A 4 -7.60 -8.37 -24.86
N GLN A 5 -6.43 -7.76 -25.05
CA GLN A 5 -5.31 -7.91 -24.12
C GLN A 5 -5.68 -7.43 -22.71
N ARG A 6 -5.22 -8.16 -21.70
CA ARG A 6 -5.36 -7.76 -20.30
C ARG A 6 -4.41 -6.60 -20.03
N ARG A 7 -4.95 -5.54 -19.42
CA ARG A 7 -4.17 -4.36 -19.09
C ARG A 7 -3.18 -4.65 -17.96
N LEU A 8 -1.89 -4.38 -18.21
CA LEU A 8 -0.82 -4.49 -17.22
C LEU A 8 -0.44 -3.09 -16.73
N ARG A 9 -0.19 -2.98 -15.42
CA ARG A 9 0.28 -1.74 -14.79
C ARG A 9 1.63 -1.97 -14.13
N PRO A 10 2.61 -1.05 -14.28
CA PRO A 10 3.92 -1.17 -13.64
C PRO A 10 3.83 -1.25 -12.11
N SER A 11 2.98 -0.45 -11.47
CA SER A 11 2.78 -0.46 -10.01
C SER A 11 2.27 -1.78 -9.44
N ALA A 12 1.68 -2.66 -10.29
CA ALA A 12 1.24 -3.99 -9.90
C ALA A 12 2.19 -5.09 -10.39
N SER A 13 3.37 -4.74 -10.92
CA SER A 13 4.27 -5.67 -11.61
C SER A 13 4.82 -6.76 -10.69
N SER A 14 5.19 -6.44 -9.47
CA SER A 14 5.64 -7.43 -8.49
C SER A 14 4.60 -8.56 -8.29
N ARG A 15 3.31 -8.21 -8.29
CA ARG A 15 2.23 -9.17 -8.17
C ARG A 15 2.07 -10.02 -9.42
N TRP A 16 1.91 -9.41 -10.61
CA TRP A 16 1.61 -10.18 -11.81
C TRP A 16 2.83 -10.90 -12.40
N ILE A 17 4.05 -10.46 -12.11
CA ILE A 17 5.27 -11.22 -12.42
C ILE A 17 5.30 -12.50 -11.58
N ALA A 18 5.06 -12.39 -10.27
CA ALA A 18 5.06 -13.55 -9.38
C ALA A 18 3.82 -14.45 -9.55
N CYS A 19 2.67 -13.89 -9.94
CA CYS A 19 1.41 -14.63 -10.13
C CYS A 19 0.65 -14.09 -11.35
N PRO A 20 0.95 -14.57 -12.57
CA PRO A 20 0.32 -14.10 -13.81
C PRO A 20 -1.20 -14.21 -13.79
N GLY A 21 -1.76 -15.24 -13.18
CA GLY A 21 -3.20 -15.45 -13.05
C GLY A 21 -3.92 -14.38 -12.21
N SER A 22 -3.18 -13.65 -11.39
CA SER A 22 -3.74 -12.54 -10.60
C SER A 22 -4.36 -11.44 -11.47
N VAL A 23 -3.87 -11.22 -12.70
CA VAL A 23 -4.43 -10.24 -13.63
C VAL A 23 -5.85 -10.60 -14.04
N LYS A 24 -6.07 -11.87 -14.42
CA LYS A 24 -7.38 -12.39 -14.80
C LYS A 24 -8.36 -12.37 -13.63
N LEU A 25 -7.93 -12.77 -12.45
CA LEU A 25 -8.76 -12.81 -11.25
C LEU A 25 -9.11 -11.41 -10.74
N CYS A 26 -8.15 -10.48 -10.65
CA CYS A 26 -8.41 -9.12 -10.21
C CYS A 26 -9.35 -8.35 -11.15
N ALA A 27 -9.43 -8.74 -12.42
CA ALA A 27 -10.42 -8.15 -13.34
C ALA A 27 -11.88 -8.58 -13.05
N GLN A 28 -12.08 -9.58 -12.18
CA GLN A 28 -13.41 -10.11 -11.81
C GLN A 28 -13.94 -9.53 -10.51
N VAL A 29 -13.11 -8.78 -9.79
CA VAL A 29 -13.49 -8.17 -8.51
C VAL A 29 -13.52 -6.65 -8.61
N PRO A 30 -14.38 -5.96 -7.85
CA PRO A 30 -14.36 -4.50 -7.76
C PRO A 30 -12.98 -4.01 -7.32
N GLN A 31 -12.53 -2.90 -7.91
CA GLN A 31 -11.33 -2.23 -7.41
C GLN A 31 -11.60 -1.68 -6.01
N ARG A 32 -10.65 -1.86 -5.11
CA ARG A 32 -10.75 -1.25 -3.79
C ARG A 32 -10.76 0.27 -3.93
N PRO A 33 -11.63 0.98 -3.20
CA PRO A 33 -11.55 2.43 -3.14
C PRO A 33 -10.17 2.85 -2.63
N SER A 34 -9.63 3.93 -3.19
CA SER A 34 -8.42 4.55 -2.65
C SER A 34 -8.65 4.95 -1.21
N GLY A 35 -7.86 4.41 -0.29
CA GLY A 35 -7.88 4.85 1.11
C GLY A 35 -7.27 6.25 1.25
N GLU A 36 -7.49 6.86 2.43
CA GLU A 36 -6.98 8.20 2.77
C GLU A 36 -5.46 8.35 2.48
N ALA A 37 -4.67 7.34 2.84
CA ALA A 37 -3.22 7.33 2.57
C ALA A 37 -2.88 7.38 1.08
N ALA A 38 -3.68 6.74 0.22
CA ALA A 38 -3.47 6.78 -1.22
C ALA A 38 -3.90 8.11 -1.84
N GLN A 39 -4.97 8.74 -1.32
CA GLN A 39 -5.40 10.08 -1.72
C GLN A 39 -4.34 11.11 -1.33
N ARG A 40 -3.82 11.02 -0.09
CA ARG A 40 -2.73 11.88 0.39
C ARG A 40 -1.47 11.71 -0.47
N GLY A 41 -1.11 10.48 -0.83
CA GLY A 41 -0.02 10.22 -1.77
C GLY A 41 -0.22 10.91 -3.12
N THR A 42 -1.43 10.86 -3.69
CA THR A 42 -1.75 11.56 -4.94
C THR A 42 -1.57 13.07 -4.80
N ALA A 43 -1.99 13.67 -3.68
CA ALA A 43 -1.82 15.10 -3.42
C ALA A 43 -0.34 15.50 -3.32
N ILE A 44 0.50 14.68 -2.68
CA ILE A 44 1.95 14.95 -2.56
C ILE A 44 2.65 14.87 -3.93
N HIS A 45 2.29 13.90 -4.78
CA HIS A 45 2.81 13.83 -6.15
C HIS A 45 2.41 15.06 -6.97
N ALA A 46 1.14 15.47 -6.90
CA ALA A 46 0.64 16.67 -7.57
C ALA A 46 1.34 17.95 -7.07
N LEU A 47 1.62 18.03 -5.77
CA LEU A 47 2.40 19.11 -5.18
C LEU A 47 3.82 19.15 -5.76
N ALA A 48 4.50 18.02 -5.78
CA ALA A 48 5.87 17.92 -6.29
C ALA A 48 5.93 18.32 -7.78
N GLU A 49 5.00 17.81 -8.60
CA GLU A 49 4.89 18.21 -10.00
C GLU A 49 4.67 19.74 -10.15
N THR A 50 3.70 20.28 -9.41
CA THR A 50 3.39 21.72 -9.44
C THR A 50 4.60 22.57 -9.03
N CYS A 51 5.28 22.19 -7.96
CA CYS A 51 6.45 22.92 -7.47
C CYS A 51 7.64 22.83 -8.43
N TYR A 52 7.85 21.69 -9.08
CA TYR A 52 8.85 21.55 -10.13
C TYR A 52 8.57 22.45 -11.33
N GLN A 53 7.32 22.46 -11.82
CA GLN A 53 6.92 23.28 -12.98
C GLN A 53 6.98 24.79 -12.71
N LEU A 54 6.69 25.20 -11.47
CA LEU A 54 6.66 26.62 -11.07
C LEU A 54 7.99 27.10 -10.45
N ASP A 55 8.98 26.23 -10.35
CA ASP A 55 10.26 26.51 -9.66
C ASP A 55 10.02 27.13 -8.26
N THR A 56 9.20 26.46 -7.45
CA THR A 56 8.78 26.99 -6.14
C THR A 56 8.95 25.97 -5.03
N ASP A 57 9.10 26.47 -3.81
CA ASP A 57 9.28 25.66 -2.61
C ASP A 57 7.93 25.05 -2.16
N PRO A 58 7.84 23.71 -2.02
CA PRO A 58 6.66 23.03 -1.49
C PRO A 58 6.18 23.53 -0.13
N MET A 59 7.07 24.03 0.72
CA MET A 59 6.73 24.51 2.05
C MET A 59 5.79 25.71 2.05
N LYS A 60 5.65 26.41 0.90
CA LYS A 60 4.67 27.51 0.74
C LYS A 60 3.23 27.02 0.67
N PHE A 61 3.01 25.73 0.45
CA PHE A 61 1.69 25.12 0.30
C PHE A 61 1.15 24.48 1.58
N VAL A 62 1.84 24.66 2.71
CA VAL A 62 1.36 24.18 4.01
C VAL A 62 0.02 24.83 4.33
N GLY A 63 -1.02 24.02 4.54
CA GLY A 63 -2.40 24.48 4.81
C GLY A 63 -3.25 24.67 3.55
N GLU A 64 -2.67 24.57 2.35
CA GLU A 64 -3.43 24.64 1.09
C GLU A 64 -4.09 23.29 0.76
N GLU A 65 -5.14 23.32 -0.03
CA GLU A 65 -5.85 22.13 -0.51
C GLU A 65 -5.33 21.69 -1.88
N MET A 66 -4.97 20.39 -2.00
CA MET A 66 -4.56 19.78 -3.25
C MET A 66 -5.19 18.39 -3.38
N GLU A 67 -5.79 18.07 -4.52
CA GLU A 67 -6.49 16.80 -4.77
C GLU A 67 -7.50 16.42 -3.66
N GLY A 68 -8.16 17.43 -3.05
CA GLY A 68 -9.11 17.24 -1.97
C GLY A 68 -8.47 16.91 -0.61
N VAL A 69 -7.16 17.13 -0.46
CA VAL A 69 -6.41 16.95 0.78
C VAL A 69 -5.79 18.26 1.21
N THR A 70 -6.00 18.65 2.48
CA THR A 70 -5.27 19.77 3.08
C THR A 70 -3.86 19.28 3.43
N LEU A 71 -2.86 19.92 2.81
CA LEU A 71 -1.45 19.58 2.97
C LEU A 71 -0.93 20.03 4.33
N ASP A 72 -0.23 19.15 5.02
CA ASP A 72 0.51 19.52 6.23
C ASP A 72 2.02 19.69 5.93
N ALA A 73 2.78 20.05 6.97
CA ALA A 73 4.22 20.29 6.83
C ALA A 73 4.99 19.00 6.43
N ASP A 74 4.53 17.83 6.88
CA ASP A 74 5.18 16.56 6.54
C ASP A 74 4.96 16.20 5.07
N ASP A 75 3.77 16.49 4.50
CA ASP A 75 3.48 16.30 3.09
C ASP A 75 4.38 17.18 2.20
N CYS A 76 4.49 18.45 2.58
CA CYS A 76 5.32 19.42 1.86
C CYS A 76 6.80 19.05 1.95
N GLN A 77 7.25 18.53 3.10
CA GLN A 77 8.62 18.06 3.28
C GLN A 77 8.90 16.83 2.39
N MET A 78 7.96 15.89 2.28
CA MET A 78 8.11 14.73 1.38
C MET A 78 8.27 15.15 -0.08
N ALA A 79 7.50 16.14 -0.53
CA ALA A 79 7.63 16.70 -1.87
C ALA A 79 8.99 17.40 -2.05
N LEU A 80 9.47 18.12 -1.04
CA LEU A 80 10.76 18.80 -1.06
C LEU A 80 11.93 17.80 -1.12
N ASP A 81 11.87 16.71 -0.35
CA ASP A 81 12.89 15.65 -0.36
C ASP A 81 13.00 15.01 -1.75
N TYR A 82 11.85 14.78 -2.40
CA TYR A 82 11.82 14.29 -3.77
C TYR A 82 12.38 15.30 -4.79
N LEU A 83 12.03 16.57 -4.68
CA LEU A 83 12.54 17.63 -5.55
C LEU A 83 14.06 17.84 -5.39
N ASN A 84 14.58 17.69 -4.18
CA ASN A 84 16.02 17.75 -3.94
C ASN A 84 16.77 16.66 -4.75
N GLU A 85 16.20 15.45 -4.81
CA GLU A 85 16.80 14.38 -5.62
C GLU A 85 16.68 14.68 -7.12
N ILE A 86 15.55 15.24 -7.57
CA ILE A 86 15.37 15.68 -8.97
C ILE A 86 16.44 16.69 -9.37
N TRP A 87 16.65 17.73 -8.56
CA TRP A 87 17.63 18.78 -8.87
C TRP A 87 19.07 18.28 -8.94
N GLN A 88 19.42 17.27 -8.14
CA GLN A 88 20.74 16.62 -8.25
C GLN A 88 20.90 15.91 -9.61
N ILE A 89 19.84 15.24 -10.08
CA ILE A 89 19.84 14.53 -11.36
C ILE A 89 19.77 15.52 -12.53
N GLU A 90 19.02 16.61 -12.41
CA GLU A 90 18.93 17.66 -13.44
C GLU A 90 20.30 18.24 -13.80
N GLY A 91 21.19 18.38 -12.82
CA GLY A 91 22.55 18.87 -13.03
C GLY A 91 23.45 17.94 -13.87
N VAL A 92 23.06 16.69 -14.08
CA VAL A 92 23.84 15.67 -14.81
C VAL A 92 23.09 15.00 -15.95
N THR A 93 21.87 15.47 -16.27
CA THR A 93 20.97 14.83 -17.23
C THR A 93 20.56 15.84 -18.30
N GLU A 94 20.84 15.55 -19.58
CA GLU A 94 20.47 16.42 -20.70
C GLU A 94 19.02 16.27 -21.16
N ARG A 95 18.39 15.15 -20.80
CA ARG A 95 16.98 14.86 -21.08
C ARG A 95 16.29 14.32 -19.83
N MET A 96 15.39 15.10 -19.29
CA MET A 96 14.62 14.76 -18.11
C MET A 96 13.13 15.03 -18.31
N ASN A 97 12.28 14.16 -17.78
CA ASN A 97 10.83 14.25 -17.85
C ASN A 97 10.22 13.87 -16.51
N VAL A 98 9.40 14.76 -15.97
CA VAL A 98 8.64 14.55 -14.72
C VAL A 98 7.20 14.19 -15.11
N GLU A 99 6.55 13.32 -14.31
CA GLU A 99 5.20 12.78 -14.56
C GLU A 99 5.03 12.28 -16.01
N TYR A 100 6.00 11.50 -16.45
CA TYR A 100 6.09 11.11 -17.86
C TYR A 100 5.29 9.85 -18.17
N PRO A 101 4.35 9.92 -19.12
CA PRO A 101 3.59 8.74 -19.55
C PRO A 101 4.51 7.79 -20.31
N VAL A 102 4.70 6.59 -19.74
CA VAL A 102 5.55 5.55 -20.31
C VAL A 102 4.72 4.35 -20.75
N LYS A 103 5.16 3.71 -21.82
CA LYS A 103 4.54 2.54 -22.39
C LYS A 103 5.60 1.61 -22.97
N TYR A 104 5.75 0.44 -22.36
CA TYR A 104 6.57 -0.63 -22.89
C TYR A 104 5.71 -1.60 -23.69
N GLN A 105 6.18 -2.02 -24.86
CA GLN A 105 5.57 -3.05 -25.69
C GLN A 105 6.56 -4.18 -25.96
N SER A 106 6.19 -5.40 -25.57
CA SER A 106 7.01 -6.58 -25.85
C SER A 106 7.00 -6.94 -27.34
N LYS A 107 7.91 -7.83 -27.76
CA LYS A 107 7.96 -8.37 -29.12
C LYS A 107 6.68 -9.12 -29.50
N GLU A 108 5.94 -9.62 -28.52
CA GLU A 108 4.64 -10.27 -28.68
C GLU A 108 3.46 -9.26 -28.68
N TYR A 109 3.77 -7.97 -28.80
CA TYR A 109 2.80 -6.85 -28.81
C TYR A 109 1.99 -6.70 -27.51
N ILE A 110 2.41 -7.32 -26.40
CA ILE A 110 1.78 -7.13 -25.09
C ILE A 110 2.31 -5.82 -24.50
N GLN A 111 1.40 -5.03 -23.90
CA GLN A 111 1.72 -3.69 -23.42
C GLN A 111 1.59 -3.59 -21.91
N VAL A 112 2.52 -2.85 -21.31
CA VAL A 112 2.44 -2.38 -19.94
C VAL A 112 2.74 -0.88 -19.92
N GLY A 113 1.95 -0.09 -19.21
CA GLY A 113 2.12 1.35 -19.20
C GLY A 113 1.54 2.01 -17.96
N GLY A 114 2.04 3.20 -17.70
CA GLY A 114 1.70 4.02 -16.55
C GLY A 114 2.36 5.39 -16.68
N THR A 115 2.46 6.11 -15.58
CA THR A 115 3.19 7.37 -15.46
C THR A 115 4.39 7.13 -14.55
N ALA A 116 5.56 7.56 -14.97
CA ALA A 116 6.77 7.54 -14.16
C ALA A 116 6.98 8.94 -13.56
N ASP A 117 7.22 8.99 -12.26
CA ASP A 117 7.37 10.25 -11.53
C ASP A 117 8.55 11.06 -12.11
N LEU A 118 9.68 10.37 -12.38
CA LEU A 118 10.78 10.95 -13.15
C LEU A 118 11.50 9.90 -13.99
N VAL A 119 11.82 10.25 -15.23
CA VAL A 119 12.74 9.53 -16.09
C VAL A 119 13.70 10.50 -16.78
N GLY A 120 14.97 10.12 -16.87
CA GLY A 120 15.99 10.95 -17.50
C GLY A 120 17.08 10.12 -18.17
N TYR A 121 17.83 10.77 -19.09
CA TYR A 121 18.96 10.15 -19.78
C TYR A 121 20.14 11.11 -19.85
N SER A 122 21.27 10.73 -19.30
CA SER A 122 22.53 11.43 -19.48
C SER A 122 23.28 10.86 -20.68
N MET A 123 23.40 11.68 -21.73
CA MET A 123 24.11 11.31 -22.95
C MET A 123 25.61 11.15 -22.70
N LEU A 124 26.15 11.91 -21.75
CA LEU A 124 27.58 11.91 -21.45
C LEU A 124 28.05 10.60 -20.81
N SER A 125 27.27 10.11 -19.81
CA SER A 125 27.57 8.86 -19.11
C SER A 125 26.92 7.63 -19.74
N GLY A 126 25.85 7.80 -20.51
CA GLY A 126 25.00 6.70 -20.99
C GLY A 126 24.08 6.16 -19.89
N THR A 127 23.77 6.96 -18.88
CA THR A 127 22.99 6.56 -17.71
C THR A 127 21.51 6.93 -17.89
N VAL A 128 20.62 5.99 -17.61
CA VAL A 128 19.17 6.21 -17.53
C VAL A 128 18.80 6.32 -16.06
N HIS A 129 18.16 7.43 -15.69
CA HIS A 129 17.69 7.69 -14.34
C HIS A 129 16.16 7.45 -14.27
N VAL A 130 15.72 6.76 -13.24
CA VAL A 130 14.31 6.63 -12.87
C VAL A 130 14.20 6.91 -11.39
N VAL A 131 13.40 7.90 -11.01
CA VAL A 131 13.14 8.22 -9.61
C VAL A 131 11.65 8.09 -9.35
N ASP A 132 11.29 7.53 -8.21
CA ASP A 132 9.91 7.26 -7.85
C ASP A 132 9.70 7.61 -6.36
N LEU A 133 8.73 8.49 -6.11
CA LEU A 133 8.36 8.94 -4.77
C LEU A 133 7.42 7.93 -4.11
N LYS A 134 7.73 7.52 -2.91
CA LYS A 134 6.89 6.65 -2.09
C LYS A 134 6.51 7.35 -0.78
N THR A 135 5.24 7.69 -0.65
CA THR A 135 4.67 8.40 0.50
C THR A 135 4.16 7.46 1.59
N GLY A 136 4.20 6.15 1.37
CA GLY A 136 3.75 5.14 2.33
C GLY A 136 4.84 4.72 3.31
N LYS A 137 4.42 4.20 4.49
CA LYS A 137 5.34 3.71 5.54
C LYS A 137 5.93 2.32 5.27
N GLY A 138 5.28 1.53 4.39
CA GLY A 138 5.77 0.20 4.04
C GLY A 138 7.03 0.29 3.19
N TYR A 139 8.12 -0.39 3.58
CA TYR A 139 9.37 -0.38 2.84
C TYR A 139 9.19 -0.80 1.38
N VAL A 140 9.72 0.00 0.47
CA VAL A 140 9.78 -0.30 -0.97
C VAL A 140 11.25 -0.39 -1.39
N SER A 141 11.63 -1.53 -1.96
CA SER A 141 13.00 -1.74 -2.43
C SER A 141 13.27 -0.97 -3.72
N GLU A 142 14.48 -0.44 -3.83
CA GLU A 142 15.04 0.14 -5.06
C GLU A 142 15.17 -0.91 -6.18
N ASP A 143 15.31 -2.21 -5.84
CA ASP A 143 15.19 -3.32 -6.80
C ASP A 143 13.72 -3.58 -7.19
N SER A 144 13.08 -2.51 -7.68
CA SER A 144 11.67 -2.48 -7.99
C SER A 144 11.39 -2.89 -9.44
N THR A 145 10.51 -3.86 -9.63
CA THR A 145 10.03 -4.23 -10.97
C THR A 145 9.27 -3.10 -11.66
N GLN A 146 8.67 -2.18 -10.90
CA GLN A 146 8.02 -0.98 -11.41
C GLN A 146 9.03 -0.05 -12.07
N LEU A 147 10.12 0.27 -11.38
CA LEU A 147 11.17 1.16 -11.89
C LEU A 147 11.86 0.55 -13.11
N LYS A 148 12.16 -0.75 -13.08
CA LYS A 148 12.71 -1.47 -14.24
C LYS A 148 11.81 -1.38 -15.48
N ILE A 149 10.50 -1.50 -15.31
CA ILE A 149 9.53 -1.35 -16.40
C ILE A 149 9.50 0.10 -16.91
N TYR A 150 9.56 1.09 -16.03
CA TYR A 150 9.63 2.50 -16.42
C TYR A 150 10.89 2.79 -17.24
N ALA A 151 12.04 2.29 -16.79
CA ALA A 151 13.32 2.41 -17.49
C ALA A 151 13.26 1.79 -18.90
N LEU A 152 12.75 0.56 -19.02
CA LEU A 152 12.60 -0.12 -20.32
C LEU A 152 11.61 0.62 -21.23
N ALA A 153 10.51 1.12 -20.68
CA ALA A 153 9.52 1.86 -21.44
C ALA A 153 10.06 3.20 -21.97
N TYR A 154 10.81 3.92 -21.13
CA TYR A 154 11.45 5.18 -21.52
C TYR A 154 12.50 4.98 -22.61
N THR A 155 13.29 3.91 -22.51
CA THR A 155 14.36 3.62 -23.46
C THR A 155 13.91 2.88 -24.73
N GLN A 156 12.63 2.51 -24.80
CA GLN A 156 12.10 1.82 -25.98
C GLN A 156 12.18 2.71 -27.22
N GLY A 157 12.93 2.24 -28.20
CA GLY A 157 13.24 3.01 -29.44
C GLY A 157 14.60 3.71 -29.41
N MET A 158 15.29 3.74 -28.27
CA MET A 158 16.70 4.16 -28.22
C MET A 158 17.62 3.00 -28.65
N SER A 159 18.80 3.34 -29.18
CA SER A 159 19.83 2.31 -29.41
C SER A 159 20.37 1.80 -28.08
N ARG A 160 20.37 0.47 -27.90
CA ARG A 160 20.91 -0.16 -26.69
C ARG A 160 22.39 0.14 -26.46
N ASP A 161 23.16 0.41 -27.51
CA ASP A 161 24.59 0.74 -27.43
C ASP A 161 24.87 2.09 -26.74
N TRP A 162 23.86 2.97 -26.71
CA TRP A 162 23.96 4.26 -26.03
C TRP A 162 23.81 4.15 -24.53
N ILE A 163 23.17 3.08 -24.05
CA ILE A 163 22.82 2.90 -22.64
C ILE A 163 23.87 2.00 -21.99
N LYS A 164 24.50 2.51 -20.92
CA LYS A 164 25.52 1.80 -20.15
C LYS A 164 24.97 1.23 -18.85
N GLU A 165 24.12 2.00 -18.17
CA GLU A 165 23.55 1.62 -16.88
C GLU A 165 22.21 2.28 -16.64
N PHE A 166 21.50 1.74 -15.66
CA PHE A 166 20.26 2.27 -15.12
C PHE A 166 20.45 2.60 -13.65
N GLN A 167 20.06 3.79 -13.24
CA GLN A 167 19.99 4.21 -11.85
C GLN A 167 18.52 4.30 -11.44
N LEU A 168 18.10 3.40 -10.56
CA LEU A 168 16.72 3.24 -10.11
C LEU A 168 16.64 3.72 -8.66
N THR A 169 16.04 4.88 -8.44
CA THR A 169 16.01 5.54 -7.13
C THR A 169 14.61 5.52 -6.55
N ILE A 170 14.49 5.12 -5.29
CA ILE A 170 13.30 5.28 -4.46
C ILE A 170 13.56 6.41 -3.46
N VAL A 171 12.74 7.45 -3.53
CA VAL A 171 12.65 8.49 -2.51
C VAL A 171 11.47 8.12 -1.61
N GLN A 172 11.78 7.71 -0.38
CA GLN A 172 10.78 7.31 0.60
C GLN A 172 11.13 7.90 1.97
N PRO A 173 10.69 9.14 2.28
CA PRO A 173 11.09 9.87 3.49
C PRO A 173 10.87 9.10 4.79
N TYR A 174 9.80 8.30 4.89
CA TYR A 174 9.58 7.43 6.05
C TYR A 174 10.65 6.34 6.25
N SER A 175 11.45 6.05 5.23
CA SER A 175 12.50 5.02 5.30
C SER A 175 13.91 5.60 5.32
N GLY A 176 14.04 6.94 5.42
CA GLY A 176 15.31 7.67 5.47
C GLY A 176 15.77 8.17 4.08
N GLU A 177 17.08 8.21 3.88
CA GLU A 177 17.71 8.73 2.67
C GLU A 177 17.27 8.00 1.39
N PRO A 178 17.30 8.67 0.23
CA PRO A 178 17.03 8.05 -1.06
C PRO A 178 17.92 6.82 -1.30
N ARG A 179 17.35 5.78 -1.87
CA ARG A 179 18.05 4.52 -2.15
C ARG A 179 18.10 4.28 -3.64
N THR A 180 19.31 4.02 -4.16
CA THR A 180 19.54 3.84 -5.60
C THR A 180 20.15 2.47 -5.89
N LEU A 181 19.51 1.73 -6.78
CA LEU A 181 20.11 0.57 -7.44
C LEU A 181 20.77 1.02 -8.73
N VAL A 182 22.07 0.79 -8.84
CA VAL A 182 22.80 0.94 -10.11
C VAL A 182 22.84 -0.43 -10.79
N MET A 183 22.26 -0.52 -11.97
CA MET A 183 22.13 -1.77 -12.72
C MET A 183 22.79 -1.63 -14.10
N PRO A 184 23.78 -2.47 -14.44
CA PRO A 184 24.36 -2.50 -15.79
C PRO A 184 23.28 -2.74 -16.86
N ALA A 185 23.45 -2.12 -18.02
CA ALA A 185 22.46 -2.27 -19.11
C ALA A 185 22.27 -3.74 -19.54
N ALA A 186 23.34 -4.53 -19.53
CA ALA A 186 23.27 -5.95 -19.86
C ALA A 186 22.33 -6.73 -18.93
N ASP A 187 22.38 -6.44 -17.62
CA ASP A 187 21.54 -7.10 -16.61
C ASP A 187 20.07 -6.71 -16.78
N MET A 188 19.81 -5.45 -17.17
CA MET A 188 18.45 -4.99 -17.47
C MET A 188 17.86 -5.72 -18.70
N TRP A 189 18.67 -5.89 -19.76
CA TRP A 189 18.23 -6.63 -20.94
C TRP A 189 18.03 -8.11 -20.66
N GLU A 190 18.85 -8.69 -19.79
CA GLU A 190 18.67 -10.07 -19.33
C GLU A 190 17.38 -10.21 -18.52
N TRP A 191 17.10 -9.28 -17.60
CA TRP A 191 15.88 -9.26 -16.83
C TRP A 191 14.64 -9.10 -17.73
N GLU A 192 14.69 -8.23 -18.72
CA GLU A 192 13.63 -8.06 -19.72
C GLU A 192 13.30 -9.41 -20.42
N GLU A 193 14.33 -10.10 -20.91
CA GLU A 193 14.15 -11.35 -21.68
C GLU A 193 13.77 -12.53 -20.79
N LYS A 194 14.35 -12.66 -19.60
CA LYS A 194 14.17 -13.84 -18.73
C LYS A 194 13.01 -13.71 -17.74
N VAL A 195 12.63 -12.50 -17.37
CA VAL A 195 11.62 -12.27 -16.32
C VAL A 195 10.41 -11.53 -16.87
N LEU A 196 10.60 -10.31 -17.39
CA LEU A 196 9.48 -9.45 -17.77
C LEU A 196 8.63 -10.06 -18.90
N ARG A 197 9.26 -10.36 -20.02
CA ARG A 197 8.53 -10.88 -21.21
C ARG A 197 7.83 -12.21 -20.95
N PRO A 198 8.45 -13.24 -20.34
CA PRO A 198 7.76 -14.47 -20.00
C PRO A 198 6.55 -14.26 -19.09
N ALA A 199 6.69 -13.38 -18.08
CA ALA A 199 5.58 -13.04 -17.19
C ALA A 199 4.44 -12.32 -17.95
N MET A 200 4.76 -11.35 -18.82
CA MET A 200 3.77 -10.68 -19.66
C MET A 200 3.00 -11.67 -20.52
N ILE A 201 3.68 -12.60 -21.20
CA ILE A 201 3.08 -13.66 -22.00
C ILE A 201 2.15 -14.52 -21.14
N ALA A 202 2.64 -14.97 -19.99
CA ALA A 202 1.87 -15.81 -19.07
C ALA A 202 0.57 -15.15 -18.59
N THR A 203 0.53 -13.81 -18.44
CA THR A 203 -0.70 -13.10 -18.07
C THR A 203 -1.78 -13.17 -19.15
N GLN A 204 -1.42 -13.37 -20.42
CA GLN A 204 -2.35 -13.36 -21.55
C GLN A 204 -2.91 -14.74 -21.91
N LEU A 205 -2.40 -15.80 -21.33
CA LEU A 205 -2.92 -17.17 -21.54
C LEU A 205 -4.41 -17.25 -21.18
N ASP A 206 -5.12 -18.17 -21.79
CA ASP A 206 -6.53 -18.42 -21.46
C ASP A 206 -6.67 -18.84 -19.98
N GLU A 207 -5.76 -19.70 -19.53
CA GLU A 207 -5.63 -20.12 -18.13
C GLU A 207 -4.24 -19.70 -17.58
N PRO A 208 -4.08 -18.44 -17.16
CA PRO A 208 -2.81 -17.97 -16.63
C PRO A 208 -2.48 -18.67 -15.31
N PRO A 209 -1.23 -19.10 -15.10
CA PRO A 209 -0.86 -19.83 -13.91
C PRO A 209 -1.02 -18.99 -12.63
N LEU A 210 -1.50 -19.64 -11.57
CA LEU A 210 -1.65 -19.06 -10.24
C LEU A 210 -0.57 -19.60 -9.32
N TYR A 211 0.18 -18.70 -8.72
CA TYR A 211 1.22 -19.02 -7.74
C TYR A 211 0.95 -18.31 -6.42
N MET A 212 1.26 -19.01 -5.33
CA MET A 212 1.22 -18.44 -4.00
C MET A 212 2.57 -17.81 -3.70
N SER A 213 2.57 -16.55 -3.32
CA SER A 213 3.73 -15.89 -2.74
C SER A 213 3.25 -14.84 -1.74
N GLU A 214 4.02 -14.61 -0.69
CA GLU A 214 3.66 -13.64 0.33
C GLU A 214 3.50 -12.24 -0.27
N SER A 215 4.49 -11.80 -1.03
CA SER A 215 4.50 -10.47 -1.66
C SER A 215 3.36 -10.26 -2.67
N ALA A 216 3.11 -11.25 -3.55
CA ALA A 216 2.06 -11.13 -4.56
C ALA A 216 0.66 -11.22 -3.94
N CYS A 217 0.46 -12.08 -2.94
CA CYS A 217 -0.84 -12.29 -2.31
C CYS A 217 -1.21 -11.16 -1.34
N GLN A 218 -0.23 -10.51 -0.73
CA GLN A 218 -0.47 -9.42 0.23
C GLN A 218 -1.37 -8.32 -0.34
N TRP A 219 -1.12 -7.89 -1.57
CA TRP A 219 -1.80 -6.79 -2.24
C TRP A 219 -2.74 -7.23 -3.38
N CYS A 220 -3.13 -8.51 -3.39
CA CYS A 220 -4.00 -9.06 -4.42
C CYS A 220 -5.48 -8.81 -4.07
N ASP A 221 -6.20 -8.07 -4.92
CA ASP A 221 -7.63 -7.78 -4.72
C ASP A 221 -8.49 -9.04 -4.83
N ALA A 222 -8.03 -10.04 -5.59
CA ALA A 222 -8.77 -11.27 -5.83
C ALA A 222 -8.55 -12.36 -4.76
N LYS A 223 -8.05 -12.03 -3.56
CA LYS A 223 -7.80 -13.02 -2.49
C LYS A 223 -9.02 -13.87 -2.19
N THR A 224 -10.20 -13.24 -2.11
CA THR A 224 -11.45 -13.90 -1.71
C THR A 224 -11.96 -14.92 -2.72
N ILE A 225 -11.62 -14.74 -4.00
CA ILE A 225 -12.05 -15.64 -5.09
C ILE A 225 -10.92 -16.53 -5.62
N CYS A 226 -9.73 -16.43 -5.05
CA CYS A 226 -8.55 -17.13 -5.55
C CYS A 226 -8.61 -18.64 -5.22
N PRO A 227 -8.62 -19.54 -6.22
CA PRO A 227 -8.69 -20.99 -5.98
C PRO A 227 -7.49 -21.51 -5.18
N LYS A 228 -6.31 -20.89 -5.33
CA LYS A 228 -5.11 -21.30 -4.57
C LYS A 228 -5.22 -20.92 -3.10
N GLN A 229 -5.80 -19.76 -2.79
CA GLN A 229 -6.08 -19.36 -1.41
C GLN A 229 -7.12 -20.29 -0.77
N GLN A 230 -8.21 -20.58 -1.47
CA GLN A 230 -9.23 -21.52 -1.02
C GLN A 230 -8.67 -22.91 -0.80
N GLN A 231 -7.84 -23.41 -1.73
CA GLN A 231 -7.19 -24.72 -1.59
C GLN A 231 -6.28 -24.79 -0.36
N GLN A 232 -5.55 -23.73 -0.03
CA GLN A 232 -4.73 -23.67 1.20
C GLN A 232 -5.60 -23.68 2.46
N PHE A 233 -6.69 -22.91 2.44
CA PHE A 233 -7.67 -22.92 3.53
C PHE A 233 -8.26 -24.32 3.74
N ASP A 234 -8.70 -24.99 2.67
CA ASP A 234 -9.24 -26.34 2.71
C ASP A 234 -8.24 -27.37 3.27
N VAL A 235 -6.96 -27.23 2.92
CA VAL A 235 -5.90 -28.10 3.44
C VAL A 235 -5.74 -27.93 4.96
N VAL A 236 -5.77 -26.68 5.44
CA VAL A 236 -5.68 -26.39 6.89
C VAL A 236 -6.95 -26.85 7.62
N ALA A 237 -8.12 -26.60 7.05
CA ALA A 237 -9.41 -26.95 7.64
C ALA A 237 -9.67 -28.48 7.64
N LYS A 238 -9.16 -29.19 6.63
CA LYS A 238 -9.36 -30.67 6.50
C LYS A 238 -8.34 -31.49 7.27
N GLN A 239 -7.20 -30.94 7.67
CA GLN A 239 -6.19 -31.69 8.44
C GLN A 239 -6.70 -32.14 9.82
N GLN A 240 -7.63 -31.40 10.40
CA GLN A 240 -8.47 -31.82 11.52
C GLN A 240 -9.75 -30.99 11.46
N ASP A 241 -10.91 -31.57 11.74
CA ASP A 241 -12.19 -30.83 11.78
C ASP A 241 -12.28 -29.96 13.05
N ILE A 242 -11.27 -29.04 13.17
CA ILE A 242 -11.12 -28.12 14.30
C ILE A 242 -12.32 -27.17 14.45
N THR A 243 -13.16 -27.07 13.42
CA THR A 243 -14.34 -26.19 13.44
C THR A 243 -15.42 -26.65 14.41
N LYS A 244 -15.35 -27.90 14.87
CA LYS A 244 -16.28 -28.51 15.83
C LYS A 244 -15.71 -28.69 17.22
N LEU A 245 -14.41 -28.43 17.40
CA LEU A 245 -13.71 -28.60 18.67
C LEU A 245 -13.90 -27.34 19.54
N ASP A 246 -14.08 -27.56 20.84
CA ASP A 246 -13.99 -26.48 21.81
C ASP A 246 -12.54 -26.08 22.09
N LYS A 247 -12.34 -25.06 22.94
CA LYS A 247 -11.03 -24.49 23.20
C LYS A 247 -10.09 -25.48 23.92
N GLU A 248 -10.64 -26.30 24.78
CA GLU A 248 -9.93 -27.33 25.55
C GLU A 248 -9.50 -28.49 24.64
N GLU A 249 -10.39 -28.95 23.76
CA GLU A 249 -10.09 -29.98 22.76
C GLU A 249 -9.04 -29.52 21.76
N ILE A 250 -9.08 -28.25 21.30
CA ILE A 250 -8.04 -27.65 20.45
C ILE A 250 -6.68 -27.69 21.18
N ALA A 251 -6.65 -27.34 22.48
CA ALA A 251 -5.40 -27.36 23.25
C ALA A 251 -4.80 -28.76 23.38
N GLU A 252 -5.61 -29.79 23.51
CA GLU A 252 -5.13 -31.19 23.54
C GLU A 252 -4.59 -31.61 22.17
N VAL A 253 -5.28 -31.28 21.11
CA VAL A 253 -4.79 -31.53 19.73
C VAL A 253 -3.43 -30.86 19.48
N MET A 254 -3.24 -29.61 19.93
CA MET A 254 -1.98 -28.90 19.78
C MET A 254 -0.79 -29.61 20.44
N LYS A 255 -1.02 -30.32 21.56
CA LYS A 255 0.03 -31.11 22.24
C LYS A 255 0.49 -32.35 21.46
N THR A 256 -0.31 -32.82 20.51
CA THR A 256 -0.01 -33.99 19.68
C THR A 256 0.78 -33.66 18.39
N LEU A 257 0.92 -32.39 18.07
CA LEU A 257 1.61 -31.96 16.85
C LEU A 257 3.13 -32.10 17.00
N THR A 258 3.77 -32.65 15.98
CA THR A 258 5.23 -32.63 15.88
C THR A 258 5.76 -31.23 15.54
N PRO A 259 7.03 -30.92 15.85
CA PRO A 259 7.64 -29.63 15.47
C PRO A 259 7.51 -29.32 13.97
N ASP A 260 7.67 -30.31 13.10
CA ASP A 260 7.54 -30.14 11.65
C ASP A 260 6.10 -29.80 11.23
N GLN A 261 5.10 -30.41 11.88
CA GLN A 261 3.70 -30.10 11.65
C GLN A 261 3.35 -28.69 12.13
N ILE A 262 3.89 -28.26 13.29
CA ILE A 262 3.72 -26.91 13.80
C ILE A 262 4.34 -25.91 12.84
N SER A 263 5.57 -26.14 12.37
CA SER A 263 6.24 -25.28 11.41
C SER A 263 5.43 -25.16 10.11
N ALA A 264 4.98 -26.29 9.55
CA ALA A 264 4.16 -26.30 8.33
C ALA A 264 2.79 -25.56 8.49
N ILE A 265 2.21 -25.60 9.69
CA ILE A 265 1.00 -24.84 10.00
C ILE A 265 1.32 -23.35 10.09
N LEU A 266 2.40 -22.97 10.81
CA LEU A 266 2.82 -21.58 10.97
C LEU A 266 3.20 -20.94 9.64
N ASP A 267 3.89 -21.65 8.75
CA ASP A 267 4.21 -21.18 7.39
C ASP A 267 2.96 -20.83 6.59
N LYS A 268 1.85 -21.51 6.84
CA LYS A 268 0.57 -21.28 6.17
C LYS A 268 -0.34 -20.30 6.91
N ALA A 269 -0.16 -20.13 8.22
CA ALA A 269 -1.05 -19.36 9.09
C ALA A 269 -1.21 -17.91 8.59
N ASN A 270 -0.12 -17.25 8.26
CA ASN A 270 -0.13 -15.88 7.74
C ASN A 270 -0.99 -15.73 6.47
N HIS A 271 -0.96 -16.71 5.57
CA HIS A 271 -1.80 -16.71 4.37
C HIS A 271 -3.28 -16.92 4.69
N VAL A 272 -3.57 -17.82 5.63
CA VAL A 272 -4.94 -18.12 6.08
C VAL A 272 -5.53 -16.91 6.81
N GLU A 273 -4.78 -16.28 7.69
CA GLU A 273 -5.19 -15.06 8.40
C GLU A 273 -5.50 -13.93 7.42
N LYS A 274 -4.60 -13.64 6.48
CA LYS A 274 -4.82 -12.62 5.43
C LYS A 274 -6.02 -12.95 4.54
N PHE A 275 -6.28 -14.22 4.27
CA PHE A 275 -7.48 -14.64 3.53
C PHE A 275 -8.75 -14.37 4.33
N ILE A 276 -8.77 -14.76 5.62
CA ILE A 276 -9.91 -14.53 6.53
C ILE A 276 -10.19 -13.02 6.67
N GLU A 277 -9.14 -12.21 6.83
CA GLU A 277 -9.27 -10.74 6.88
C GLU A 277 -9.88 -10.19 5.59
N ALA A 278 -9.44 -10.65 4.42
CA ALA A 278 -9.99 -10.24 3.14
C ALA A 278 -11.46 -10.64 2.96
N VAL A 279 -11.85 -11.83 3.44
CA VAL A 279 -13.25 -12.26 3.44
C VAL A 279 -14.10 -11.37 4.35
N LYS A 280 -13.63 -11.05 5.55
CA LYS A 280 -14.31 -10.13 6.48
C LYS A 280 -14.46 -8.73 5.89
N GLU A 281 -13.42 -8.21 5.27
CA GLU A 281 -13.45 -6.90 4.63
C GLU A 281 -14.45 -6.87 3.45
N HIS A 282 -14.43 -7.89 2.59
CA HIS A 282 -15.36 -8.03 1.49
C HIS A 282 -16.81 -8.13 2.00
N ALA A 283 -17.06 -8.96 3.01
CA ALA A 283 -18.39 -9.11 3.62
C ALA A 283 -18.89 -7.77 4.19
N LEU A 284 -18.02 -7.04 4.92
CA LEU A 284 -18.35 -5.72 5.47
C LEU A 284 -18.74 -4.74 4.36
N GLN A 285 -17.92 -4.63 3.30
CA GLN A 285 -18.17 -3.71 2.19
C GLN A 285 -19.46 -4.06 1.43
N SER A 286 -19.70 -5.35 1.17
CA SER A 286 -20.89 -5.79 0.43
C SER A 286 -22.17 -5.61 1.26
N MET A 287 -22.10 -5.80 2.59
CA MET A 287 -23.24 -5.51 3.47
C MET A 287 -23.52 -4.01 3.58
N GLU A 288 -22.47 -3.18 3.62
CA GLU A 288 -22.59 -1.72 3.78
C GLU A 288 -23.04 -1.02 2.49
N LYS A 289 -22.47 -1.41 1.34
CA LYS A 289 -22.68 -0.71 0.06
C LYS A 289 -23.71 -1.36 -0.83
N ASP A 290 -23.73 -2.70 -0.87
CA ASP A 290 -24.56 -3.46 -1.81
C ASP A 290 -25.83 -4.02 -1.14
N GLY A 291 -25.97 -3.81 0.18
CA GLY A 291 -27.10 -4.33 0.95
C GLY A 291 -27.14 -5.85 1.06
N MET A 292 -25.98 -6.53 0.89
CA MET A 292 -25.88 -7.98 1.02
C MET A 292 -26.30 -8.42 2.42
N VAL A 293 -27.15 -9.45 2.51
CA VAL A 293 -27.56 -10.06 3.78
C VAL A 293 -26.78 -11.36 3.97
N LEU A 294 -26.03 -11.44 5.07
CA LEU A 294 -25.34 -12.65 5.48
C LEU A 294 -26.03 -13.27 6.69
N GLN A 295 -26.47 -14.51 6.58
CA GLN A 295 -27.16 -15.21 7.67
C GLN A 295 -26.24 -15.34 8.90
N GLY A 296 -26.69 -14.90 10.04
CA GLY A 296 -25.94 -14.92 11.30
C GLY A 296 -24.90 -13.81 11.46
N TRP A 297 -24.90 -12.78 10.58
CA TRP A 297 -23.99 -11.64 10.65
C TRP A 297 -24.76 -10.34 10.50
N GLN A 298 -24.31 -9.31 11.21
CA GLN A 298 -24.91 -7.97 11.14
C GLN A 298 -23.82 -6.89 11.23
N LEU A 299 -24.12 -5.72 10.67
CA LEU A 299 -23.26 -4.54 10.84
C LEU A 299 -23.49 -3.97 12.25
N GLN A 300 -22.39 -3.70 12.94
CA GLN A 300 -22.41 -3.02 14.23
C GLN A 300 -21.43 -1.84 14.21
N PRO A 301 -21.80 -0.70 14.84
CA PRO A 301 -20.86 0.41 14.99
C PRO A 301 -19.61 -0.05 15.75
N LYS A 302 -18.45 0.30 15.24
CA LYS A 302 -17.20 0.11 16.00
C LYS A 302 -17.27 0.91 17.29
N ARG A 303 -16.55 0.45 18.33
CA ARG A 303 -16.44 1.17 19.58
C ARG A 303 -15.93 2.59 19.30
N ALA A 304 -16.76 3.59 19.65
CA ALA A 304 -16.37 4.98 19.52
C ALA A 304 -15.19 5.29 20.44
N THR A 305 -14.20 5.99 19.93
CA THR A 305 -13.09 6.53 20.71
C THR A 305 -13.27 8.02 20.91
N ARG A 306 -12.90 8.53 22.09
CA ARG A 306 -12.89 9.97 22.33
C ARG A 306 -11.70 10.60 21.63
N LYS A 307 -11.96 11.68 20.90
CA LYS A 307 -10.93 12.55 20.34
C LYS A 307 -11.12 13.95 20.90
N TRP A 308 -10.06 14.73 20.94
CA TRP A 308 -10.17 16.15 21.26
C TRP A 308 -10.95 16.88 20.18
N LEU A 309 -11.90 17.76 20.56
CA LEU A 309 -12.60 18.66 19.61
C LEU A 309 -11.62 19.70 19.06
N ASP A 310 -10.77 20.19 19.94
CA ASP A 310 -9.77 21.19 19.69
C ASP A 310 -8.59 20.89 20.63
N GLY A 311 -7.46 20.47 20.06
CA GLY A 311 -6.30 20.02 20.82
C GLY A 311 -5.66 21.13 21.64
N ASP A 312 -5.60 22.35 21.08
CA ASP A 312 -4.97 23.50 21.76
C ASP A 312 -5.81 23.95 22.95
N LYS A 313 -7.13 24.11 22.77
CA LYS A 313 -8.04 24.41 23.86
C LYS A 313 -8.05 23.35 24.95
N ALA A 314 -7.95 22.07 24.56
CA ALA A 314 -7.84 20.98 25.51
C ALA A 314 -6.56 21.06 26.33
N ALA A 315 -5.43 21.35 25.69
CA ALA A 315 -4.14 21.51 26.37
C ALA A 315 -4.17 22.67 27.37
N ASP A 316 -4.69 23.85 26.99
CA ASP A 316 -4.83 25.01 27.84
C ASP A 316 -5.69 24.70 29.08
N LYS A 317 -6.83 24.05 28.85
CA LYS A 317 -7.75 23.69 29.92
C LYS A 317 -7.18 22.63 30.88
N LEU A 318 -6.42 21.67 30.37
CA LEU A 318 -5.69 20.70 31.21
C LEU A 318 -4.59 21.36 32.03
N ALA A 319 -3.92 22.39 31.50
CA ALA A 319 -2.93 23.18 32.23
C ALA A 319 -3.59 24.01 33.36
N GLU A 320 -4.73 24.63 33.12
CA GLU A 320 -5.51 25.31 34.15
C GLU A 320 -5.95 24.37 35.31
N LEU A 321 -6.16 23.08 34.99
CA LEU A 321 -6.49 22.03 35.95
C LEU A 321 -5.25 21.45 36.68
N GLY A 322 -4.07 22.02 36.46
CA GLY A 322 -2.86 21.70 37.18
C GLY A 322 -1.98 20.62 36.56
N LEU A 323 -2.26 20.18 35.31
CA LEU A 323 -1.36 19.29 34.61
C LEU A 323 -0.16 20.06 34.05
N THR A 324 1.04 19.52 34.24
CA THR A 324 2.25 20.10 33.65
C THR A 324 2.30 19.82 32.14
N ARG A 325 3.03 20.64 31.39
CA ARG A 325 3.21 20.47 29.95
C ARG A 325 3.73 19.09 29.57
N ILE A 326 4.61 18.49 30.35
CA ILE A 326 5.13 17.14 30.16
C ILE A 326 4.03 16.05 30.34
N GLN A 327 3.05 16.32 31.22
CA GLN A 327 1.91 15.39 31.40
C GLN A 327 0.83 15.55 30.33
N ILE A 328 0.72 16.74 29.73
CA ILE A 328 -0.25 17.02 28.67
C ILE A 328 0.27 16.50 27.32
N PHE A 329 1.57 16.65 27.06
CA PHE A 329 2.21 16.25 25.81
C PHE A 329 3.26 15.16 26.07
N ASP A 330 3.19 14.09 25.31
CA ASP A 330 4.24 13.09 25.17
C ASP A 330 4.67 13.11 23.71
N THR A 331 5.53 14.07 23.32
CA THR A 331 5.81 14.46 21.93
C THR A 331 4.60 15.02 21.19
N THR A 332 3.42 14.50 21.48
CA THR A 332 2.09 14.96 21.01
C THR A 332 1.13 15.04 22.22
N LEU A 333 0.00 15.74 22.05
CA LEU A 333 -1.03 15.82 23.10
C LEU A 333 -1.49 14.41 23.49
N ILE A 334 -1.47 14.11 24.78
CA ILE A 334 -1.95 12.83 25.32
C ILE A 334 -3.42 12.59 24.94
N THR A 335 -3.80 11.31 24.83
CA THR A 335 -5.18 10.95 24.51
C THR A 335 -6.15 11.30 25.63
N PRO A 336 -7.44 11.55 25.33
CA PRO A 336 -8.45 11.79 26.36
C PRO A 336 -8.51 10.70 27.44
N ALA A 337 -8.29 9.44 27.07
CA ALA A 337 -8.26 8.33 28.01
C ALA A 337 -7.03 8.34 28.93
N ALA A 338 -5.89 8.87 28.45
CA ALA A 338 -4.70 9.07 29.29
C ALA A 338 -4.91 10.26 30.25
N ALA A 339 -5.48 11.37 29.76
CA ALA A 339 -5.84 12.53 30.57
C ALA A 339 -6.82 12.16 31.70
N GLU A 340 -7.83 11.33 31.42
CA GLU A 340 -8.79 10.87 32.43
C GLU A 340 -8.13 10.13 33.59
N LYS A 341 -7.05 9.40 33.36
CA LYS A 341 -6.31 8.70 34.42
C LYS A 341 -5.49 9.63 35.29
N LEU A 342 -5.06 10.76 34.75
CA LEU A 342 -4.25 11.75 35.45
C LEU A 342 -5.09 12.78 36.23
N LEU A 343 -6.31 13.01 35.82
CA LEU A 343 -7.21 13.98 36.45
C LEU A 343 -7.89 13.42 37.72
N PRO A 344 -8.03 14.21 38.79
CA PRO A 344 -8.93 13.92 39.92
C PRO A 344 -10.37 13.66 39.43
N LYS A 345 -11.13 12.83 40.15
CA LYS A 345 -12.46 12.42 39.70
C LYS A 345 -13.42 13.59 39.48
N GLU A 346 -13.36 14.60 40.31
CA GLU A 346 -14.16 15.84 40.27
C GLU A 346 -13.91 16.66 38.99
N ASN A 347 -12.72 16.58 38.41
CA ASN A 347 -12.33 17.34 37.21
C ASN A 347 -12.54 16.58 35.87
N ARG A 348 -12.97 15.32 35.92
CA ARG A 348 -13.12 14.50 34.70
C ARG A 348 -14.29 14.91 33.82
N VAL A 349 -15.28 15.58 34.40
CA VAL A 349 -16.48 16.07 33.67
C VAL A 349 -16.08 17.02 32.55
N ILE A 350 -15.00 17.78 32.69
CA ILE A 350 -14.51 18.69 31.65
C ILE A 350 -14.12 17.98 30.34
N LEU A 351 -13.78 16.68 30.41
CA LEU A 351 -13.43 15.91 29.21
C LEU A 351 -14.61 15.71 28.25
N ASP A 352 -15.85 15.74 28.76
CA ASP A 352 -17.05 15.60 27.92
C ASP A 352 -17.23 16.83 27.03
N ASP A 353 -16.81 18.03 27.51
CA ASP A 353 -16.85 19.27 26.72
C ASP A 353 -15.68 19.41 25.72
N LEU A 354 -14.57 18.72 25.98
CA LEU A 354 -13.34 18.80 25.19
C LEU A 354 -13.19 17.65 24.16
N THR A 355 -14.10 16.66 24.20
CA THR A 355 -14.00 15.47 23.34
C THR A 355 -15.25 15.24 22.52
N VAL A 356 -15.07 14.61 21.38
CA VAL A 356 -16.15 14.08 20.55
C VAL A 356 -16.00 12.57 20.40
N LYS A 357 -17.11 11.83 20.46
CA LYS A 357 -17.12 10.39 20.21
C LYS A 357 -17.27 10.14 18.72
N ILE A 358 -16.18 9.83 18.04
CA ILE A 358 -16.17 9.52 16.62
C ILE A 358 -16.10 8.00 16.46
N SER A 359 -17.11 7.41 15.82
CA SER A 359 -17.02 6.01 15.39
C SER A 359 -16.08 5.92 14.19
N SER A 360 -15.11 4.99 14.24
CA SER A 360 -14.22 4.70 13.10
C SER A 360 -14.92 3.90 11.98
N GLY A 361 -16.25 3.75 12.05
CA GLY A 361 -17.06 3.04 11.08
C GLY A 361 -17.76 1.80 11.66
N LEU A 362 -18.19 0.91 10.77
CA LEU A 362 -18.88 -0.33 11.10
C LEU A 362 -17.89 -1.50 11.19
N THR A 363 -18.24 -2.53 11.93
CA THR A 363 -17.50 -3.79 11.99
C THR A 363 -18.45 -4.96 11.79
N LEU A 364 -17.93 -6.05 11.24
CA LEU A 364 -18.66 -7.29 11.10
C LEU A 364 -18.66 -8.02 12.45
N ALA A 365 -19.84 -8.37 12.95
CA ALA A 365 -20.02 -9.15 14.18
C ALA A 365 -21.00 -10.30 13.94
N ARG A 366 -20.83 -11.37 14.71
CA ARG A 366 -21.78 -12.49 14.72
C ARG A 366 -23.10 -12.04 15.37
N ASP A 367 -24.21 -12.32 14.73
CA ASP A 367 -25.53 -12.10 15.33
C ASP A 367 -25.68 -13.05 16.51
N ARG A 368 -25.80 -12.50 17.71
CA ARG A 368 -25.98 -13.26 18.96
C ARG A 368 -27.43 -13.46 19.35
N GLY A 369 -28.35 -13.09 18.41
CA GLY A 369 -29.79 -13.29 18.65
C GLY A 369 -30.27 -12.59 19.92
N LEU A 370 -29.94 -11.30 20.07
CA LEU A 370 -30.56 -10.49 21.13
C LEU A 370 -32.05 -10.39 20.76
N SER A 371 -32.82 -11.29 21.35
CA SER A 371 -34.29 -11.18 21.39
C SER A 371 -34.68 -9.77 21.81
N GLN A 372 -35.65 -9.24 21.07
CA GLN A 372 -36.32 -7.97 21.29
C GLN A 372 -36.84 -7.83 22.71
#